data_c3ebb57f1575636616c501affde593c7
#
_entry.id   c3ebb57f1575636616c501affde593c7
#
_cell.length_a   1.000
_cell.length_b   1.000
_cell.length_c   1.000
_cell.angle_alpha   90.00
_cell.angle_beta   90.00
_cell.angle_gamma   90.00
#
_symmetry.space_group_name_H-M   'P 1'
#
loop_
_entity.id
_entity.type
_entity.pdbx_description
1 polymer ?
#
loop_
_entity_poly.entity_id
_entity_poly.type
_entity_poly.pdbx_seq_one_letter_code
_entity_poly.pdbx_strand_id
1 'polypeptide(L)'
;LSEDDLKQLHRTIAGVRDDYENLRLNTVVAKLIEYVNYLTKTYRTEAPRPAVEPITQLVSPIAPHIAEELWQRFGHDETITYQPFPTFEEKYLVDDEIEVPVQINGKVKARINVAADADQEAVFEVVLADAKIAELTSGKNVVKKIYVPGRMVNLVVK
;
A
#
# COMPACT_ATOMS: atom_id res chain seq x y z
N LEU A 1 10.61 13.50 2.76
CA LEU A 1 9.93 12.20 2.82
C LEU A 1 10.56 11.25 1.82
N SER A 2 10.73 10.00 2.18
CA SER A 2 11.08 8.95 1.25
C SER A 2 9.91 8.69 0.27
N GLU A 3 10.18 7.96 -0.80
CA GLU A 3 9.11 7.55 -1.72
C GLU A 3 8.07 6.65 -1.03
N ASP A 4 8.52 5.77 -0.14
CA ASP A 4 7.63 4.91 0.65
C ASP A 4 6.74 5.74 1.60
N ASP A 5 7.28 6.81 2.21
CA ASP A 5 6.49 7.71 3.05
C ASP A 5 5.41 8.44 2.23
N LEU A 6 5.76 8.89 1.02
CA LEU A 6 4.80 9.53 0.11
C LEU A 6 3.72 8.54 -0.32
N LYS A 7 4.08 7.33 -0.72
CA LYS A 7 3.11 6.27 -1.06
C LYS A 7 2.18 6.00 0.12
N GLN A 8 2.72 5.83 1.31
CA GLN A 8 1.93 5.54 2.50
C GLN A 8 1.00 6.70 2.88
N LEU A 9 1.49 7.93 2.84
CA LEU A 9 0.70 9.13 3.10
C LEU A 9 -0.45 9.27 2.10
N HIS A 10 -0.16 9.24 0.80
CA HIS A 10 -1.16 9.46 -0.24
C HIS A 10 -2.22 8.35 -0.27
N ARG A 11 -1.84 7.09 -0.03
CA ARG A 11 -2.77 5.96 0.15
C ARG A 11 -3.68 6.15 1.36
N THR A 12 -3.11 6.64 2.47
CA THR A 12 -3.91 6.93 3.67
C THR A 12 -4.92 8.03 3.39
N ILE A 13 -4.51 9.14 2.76
CA ILE A 13 -5.40 10.25 2.40
C ILE A 13 -6.55 9.76 1.49
N ALA A 14 -6.22 9.04 0.42
CA ALA A 14 -7.20 8.51 -0.52
C ALA A 14 -8.19 7.55 0.15
N GLY A 15 -7.69 6.60 0.95
CA GLY A 15 -8.51 5.62 1.65
C GLY A 15 -9.39 6.21 2.73
N VAL A 16 -8.89 7.22 3.47
CA VAL A 16 -9.67 7.94 4.49
C VAL A 16 -10.75 8.78 3.85
N ARG A 17 -10.47 9.46 2.72
CA ARG A 17 -11.47 10.20 1.96
C ARG A 17 -12.60 9.29 1.49
N ASP A 18 -12.29 8.17 0.85
CA ASP A 18 -13.27 7.20 0.39
C ASP A 18 -14.13 6.65 1.54
N ASP A 19 -13.52 6.40 2.69
CA ASP A 19 -14.24 5.93 3.87
C ASP A 19 -15.17 7.00 4.47
N TYR A 20 -14.79 8.28 4.46
CA TYR A 20 -15.67 9.38 4.87
C TYR A 20 -16.86 9.54 3.90
N GLU A 21 -16.60 9.51 2.60
CA GLU A 21 -17.65 9.61 1.57
C GLU A 21 -18.68 8.47 1.66
N ASN A 22 -18.23 7.29 2.12
CA ASN A 22 -19.07 6.12 2.33
C ASN A 22 -19.50 5.90 3.79
N LEU A 23 -19.29 6.87 4.67
CA LEU A 23 -19.65 6.83 6.10
C LEU A 23 -19.08 5.62 6.87
N ARG A 24 -17.91 5.14 6.48
CA ARG A 24 -17.20 4.02 7.12
C ARG A 24 -16.24 4.50 8.22
N LEU A 25 -16.77 5.13 9.27
CA LEU A 25 -15.97 5.81 10.30
C LEU A 25 -15.00 4.89 11.06
N ASN A 26 -15.37 3.64 11.30
CA ASN A 26 -14.49 2.65 11.93
C ASN A 26 -13.27 2.32 11.07
N THR A 27 -13.40 2.26 9.75
CA THR A 27 -12.26 2.08 8.83
C THR A 27 -11.40 3.32 8.71
N VAL A 28 -11.99 4.52 8.81
CA VAL A 28 -11.22 5.77 8.97
C VAL A 28 -10.27 5.67 10.16
N VAL A 29 -10.81 5.33 11.35
CA VAL A 29 -10.00 5.19 12.57
C VAL A 29 -8.91 4.14 12.39
N ALA A 30 -9.23 2.98 11.82
CA ALA A 30 -8.25 1.91 11.59
C ALA A 30 -7.10 2.39 10.68
N LYS A 31 -7.40 3.03 9.56
CA LYS A 31 -6.38 3.56 8.64
C LYS A 31 -5.50 4.64 9.27
N LEU A 32 -6.08 5.51 10.08
CA LEU A 32 -5.31 6.52 10.82
C LEU A 32 -4.36 5.88 11.83
N ILE A 33 -4.81 4.86 12.56
CA ILE A 33 -3.96 4.09 13.50
C ILE A 33 -2.84 3.38 12.74
N GLU A 34 -3.12 2.74 11.62
CA GLU A 34 -2.12 2.08 10.77
C GLU A 34 -1.05 3.07 10.30
N TYR A 35 -1.45 4.25 9.87
CA TYR A 35 -0.51 5.28 9.42
C TYR A 35 0.34 5.84 10.58
N VAL A 36 -0.25 6.09 11.74
CA VAL A 36 0.51 6.51 12.94
C VAL A 36 1.49 5.43 13.37
N ASN A 37 1.10 4.16 13.33
CA ASN A 37 1.99 3.03 13.63
C ASN A 37 3.14 2.94 12.62
N TYR A 38 2.88 3.17 11.35
CA TYR A 38 3.91 3.24 10.31
C TYR A 38 4.93 4.35 10.63
N LEU A 39 4.48 5.58 10.90
CA LEU A 39 5.35 6.70 11.26
C LEU A 39 6.17 6.43 12.52
N THR A 40 5.53 5.89 13.56
CA THR A 40 6.20 5.55 14.82
C THR A 40 7.29 4.51 14.63
N LYS A 41 7.05 3.50 13.79
CA LYS A 41 8.03 2.47 13.48
C LYS A 41 9.19 3.01 12.65
N THR A 42 8.89 3.88 11.67
CA THR A 42 9.87 4.42 10.73
C THR A 42 10.77 5.45 11.40
N TYR A 43 10.20 6.38 12.15
CA TYR A 43 10.90 7.54 12.66
C TYR A 43 11.28 7.47 14.15
N ARG A 44 10.69 6.58 14.91
CA ARG A 44 10.96 6.34 16.34
C ARG A 44 10.86 7.55 17.26
N THR A 45 11.52 8.67 16.95
CA THR A 45 11.61 9.87 17.80
C THR A 45 10.98 11.11 17.18
N GLU A 46 11.31 11.43 15.93
CA GLU A 46 10.84 12.65 15.25
C GLU A 46 10.44 12.32 13.83
N ALA A 47 9.14 12.41 13.53
CA ALA A 47 8.64 12.29 12.17
C ALA A 47 8.63 13.66 11.48
N PRO A 48 8.94 13.73 10.16
CA PRO A 48 8.90 14.99 9.42
C PRO A 48 7.50 15.61 9.43
N ARG A 49 7.44 16.93 9.64
CA ARG A 49 6.19 17.68 9.67
C ARG A 49 5.26 17.38 8.48
N PRO A 50 5.73 17.32 7.21
CA PRO A 50 4.86 17.00 6.07
C PRO A 50 4.21 15.61 6.13
N ALA A 51 4.76 14.67 6.92
CA ALA A 51 4.12 13.37 7.14
C ALA A 51 3.07 13.40 8.25
N VAL A 52 3.21 14.28 9.23
CA VAL A 52 2.38 14.30 10.44
C VAL A 52 1.23 15.29 10.34
N GLU A 53 1.48 16.47 9.80
CA GLU A 53 0.50 17.57 9.74
C GLU A 53 -0.81 17.18 9.02
N PRO A 54 -0.81 16.45 7.89
CA PRO A 54 -2.05 16.00 7.25
C PRO A 54 -2.95 15.13 8.14
N ILE A 55 -2.37 14.42 9.13
CA ILE A 55 -3.16 13.60 10.07
C ILE A 55 -4.15 14.47 10.84
N THR A 56 -3.78 15.69 11.19
CA THR A 56 -4.67 16.61 11.92
C THR A 56 -5.92 16.94 11.11
N GLN A 57 -5.75 17.15 9.79
CA GLN A 57 -6.87 17.40 8.90
C GLN A 57 -7.71 16.13 8.68
N LEU A 58 -7.07 14.96 8.56
CA LEU A 58 -7.77 13.68 8.40
C LEU A 58 -8.57 13.29 9.64
N VAL A 59 -8.11 13.65 10.83
CA VAL A 59 -8.77 13.33 12.11
C VAL A 59 -9.85 14.33 12.50
N SER A 60 -9.79 15.54 11.94
CA SER A 60 -10.67 16.67 12.31
C SER A 60 -12.17 16.35 12.27
N PRO A 61 -12.71 15.60 11.27
CA PRO A 61 -14.15 15.32 11.24
C PRO A 61 -14.64 14.40 12.37
N ILE A 62 -13.77 13.58 12.96
CA ILE A 62 -14.14 12.64 14.04
C ILE A 62 -13.67 13.09 15.41
N ALA A 63 -12.62 13.90 15.50
CA ALA A 63 -12.07 14.41 16.75
C ALA A 63 -11.63 15.88 16.61
N PRO A 64 -12.59 16.82 16.45
CA PRO A 64 -12.27 18.20 16.10
C PRO A 64 -11.45 18.94 17.17
N HIS A 65 -11.68 18.68 18.45
CA HIS A 65 -10.99 19.40 19.52
C HIS A 65 -9.48 19.10 19.55
N ILE A 66 -9.10 17.82 19.43
CA ILE A 66 -7.69 17.45 19.40
C ILE A 66 -7.04 17.86 18.08
N ALA A 67 -7.78 17.81 16.98
CA ALA A 67 -7.29 18.26 15.69
C ALA A 67 -6.97 19.75 15.70
N GLU A 68 -7.84 20.58 16.27
CA GLU A 68 -7.64 22.02 16.42
C GLU A 68 -6.42 22.32 17.31
N GLU A 69 -6.29 21.67 18.45
CA GLU A 69 -5.14 21.83 19.35
C GLU A 69 -3.82 21.48 18.66
N LEU A 70 -3.78 20.37 17.93
CA LEU A 70 -2.59 19.95 17.21
C LEU A 70 -2.27 20.90 16.04
N TRP A 71 -3.28 21.41 15.35
CA TRP A 71 -3.16 22.35 14.26
C TRP A 71 -2.52 23.67 14.73
N GLN A 72 -2.96 24.20 15.87
CA GLN A 72 -2.36 25.37 16.51
C GLN A 72 -0.91 25.11 16.94
N ARG A 73 -0.60 23.92 17.45
CA ARG A 73 0.78 23.54 17.80
C ARG A 73 1.71 23.46 16.59
N PHE A 74 1.17 23.20 15.41
CA PHE A 74 1.93 23.33 14.15
C PHE A 74 2.18 24.79 13.73
N GLY A 75 1.62 25.75 14.47
CA GLY A 75 1.83 27.19 14.24
C GLY A 75 0.82 27.81 13.28
N HIS A 76 -0.35 27.21 13.11
CA HIS A 76 -1.44 27.79 12.33
C HIS A 76 -2.31 28.67 13.23
N ASP A 77 -2.53 29.92 12.79
CA ASP A 77 -3.38 30.88 13.50
C ASP A 77 -4.89 30.74 13.16
N GLU A 78 -5.18 30.15 11.99
CA GLU A 78 -6.53 29.92 11.51
C GLU A 78 -7.07 28.57 11.95
N THR A 79 -8.37 28.45 12.16
CA THR A 79 -9.01 27.18 12.53
C THR A 79 -8.88 26.13 11.43
N ILE A 80 -8.67 24.89 11.83
CA ILE A 80 -8.61 23.73 10.94
C ILE A 80 -9.96 23.48 10.23
N THR A 81 -11.07 23.92 10.81
CA THR A 81 -12.43 23.67 10.32
C THR A 81 -12.65 24.10 8.86
N TYR A 82 -12.00 25.19 8.43
CA TYR A 82 -12.15 25.71 7.08
C TYR A 82 -10.99 25.34 6.15
N GLN A 83 -10.06 24.53 6.62
CA GLN A 83 -8.95 24.07 5.79
C GLN A 83 -9.43 23.00 4.79
N PRO A 84 -8.92 23.03 3.55
CA PRO A 84 -9.26 22.01 2.57
C PRO A 84 -8.81 20.62 3.04
N PHE A 85 -9.59 19.60 2.69
CA PHE A 85 -9.17 18.23 2.94
C PHE A 85 -7.89 17.92 2.17
N PRO A 86 -6.92 17.17 2.74
CA PRO A 86 -5.66 16.84 2.08
C PRO A 86 -5.88 16.19 0.72
N THR A 87 -5.06 16.56 -0.25
CA THR A 87 -5.08 15.97 -1.59
C THR A 87 -4.08 14.84 -1.70
N PHE A 88 -4.32 13.93 -2.65
CA PHE A 88 -3.41 12.85 -2.99
C PHE A 88 -3.09 12.86 -4.49
N GLU A 89 -1.95 12.29 -4.84
CA GLU A 89 -1.54 12.11 -6.23
C GLU A 89 -1.67 10.62 -6.60
N GLU A 90 -2.33 10.35 -7.72
CA GLU A 90 -2.60 8.97 -8.18
C GLU A 90 -1.33 8.14 -8.40
N LYS A 91 -0.23 8.78 -8.80
CA LYS A 91 1.06 8.10 -8.98
C LYS A 91 1.56 7.33 -7.74
N TYR A 92 1.16 7.77 -6.53
CA TYR A 92 1.54 7.12 -5.28
C TYR A 92 0.54 6.05 -4.82
N LEU A 93 -0.58 5.91 -5.50
CA LEU A 93 -1.59 4.88 -5.20
C LEU A 93 -1.29 3.56 -5.89
N VAL A 94 -0.52 3.60 -6.96
CA VAL A 94 -0.13 2.42 -7.74
C VAL A 94 1.05 1.74 -7.06
N ASP A 95 0.97 0.42 -6.91
CA ASP A 95 2.13 -0.38 -6.52
C ASP A 95 3.03 -0.58 -7.74
N ASP A 96 4.32 -0.31 -7.59
CA ASP A 96 5.31 -0.61 -8.63
C ASP A 96 5.48 -2.11 -8.79
N GLU A 97 5.29 -2.86 -7.69
CA GLU A 97 5.36 -4.31 -7.65
C GLU A 97 4.16 -4.91 -6.93
N ILE A 98 3.71 -6.05 -7.40
CA ILE A 98 2.68 -6.87 -6.77
C ILE A 98 3.24 -8.23 -6.39
N GLU A 99 2.88 -8.73 -5.21
CA GLU A 99 3.23 -10.09 -4.80
C GLU A 99 2.25 -11.08 -5.43
N VAL A 100 2.76 -11.97 -6.27
CA VAL A 100 1.96 -12.97 -6.97
C VAL A 100 2.30 -14.36 -6.42
N PRO A 101 1.31 -15.11 -5.89
CA PRO A 101 1.52 -16.50 -5.50
C PRO A 101 1.73 -17.38 -6.73
N VAL A 102 2.82 -18.17 -6.69
CA VAL A 102 3.16 -19.13 -7.74
C VAL A 102 2.75 -20.52 -7.30
N GLN A 103 1.91 -21.16 -8.08
CA GLN A 103 1.44 -22.53 -7.88
C GLN A 103 2.15 -23.49 -8.83
N ILE A 104 2.40 -24.69 -8.34
CA ILE A 104 2.80 -25.84 -9.15
C ILE A 104 1.75 -26.92 -8.96
N ASN A 105 1.11 -27.33 -10.03
CA ASN A 105 0.00 -28.30 -10.03
C ASN A 105 -1.10 -27.92 -8.99
N GLY A 106 -1.45 -26.62 -8.91
CA GLY A 106 -2.49 -26.11 -8.03
C GLY A 106 -2.09 -25.87 -6.57
N LYS A 107 -0.84 -26.15 -6.17
CA LYS A 107 -0.33 -25.90 -4.82
C LYS A 107 0.64 -24.71 -4.81
N VAL A 108 0.38 -23.72 -3.96
CA VAL A 108 1.28 -22.56 -3.78
C VAL A 108 2.64 -23.05 -3.28
N LYS A 109 3.69 -22.69 -4.00
CA LYS A 109 5.08 -23.08 -3.69
C LYS A 109 5.98 -21.88 -3.39
N ALA A 110 5.70 -20.73 -3.98
CA ALA A 110 6.44 -19.49 -3.77
C ALA A 110 5.50 -18.29 -3.89
N ARG A 111 6.00 -17.13 -3.44
CA ARG A 111 5.40 -15.83 -3.70
C ARG A 111 6.50 -14.95 -4.26
N ILE A 112 6.25 -14.31 -5.36
CA ILE A 112 7.24 -13.57 -6.14
C ILE A 112 6.69 -12.17 -6.41
N ASN A 113 7.53 -11.16 -6.21
CA ASN A 113 7.20 -9.80 -6.59
C ASN A 113 7.44 -9.63 -8.09
N VAL A 114 6.45 -9.09 -8.77
CA VAL A 114 6.51 -8.75 -10.19
C VAL A 114 6.03 -7.32 -10.37
N ALA A 115 6.54 -6.62 -11.40
CA ALA A 115 6.05 -5.29 -11.70
C ALA A 115 4.53 -5.32 -11.94
N ALA A 116 3.82 -4.33 -11.40
CA ALA A 116 2.35 -4.29 -11.47
C ALA A 116 1.83 -4.19 -12.91
N ASP A 117 2.64 -3.60 -13.80
CA ASP A 117 2.38 -3.42 -15.23
C ASP A 117 3.05 -4.49 -16.11
N ALA A 118 3.69 -5.51 -15.49
CA ALA A 118 4.35 -6.58 -16.23
C ALA A 118 3.37 -7.39 -17.07
N ASP A 119 3.72 -7.61 -18.32
CA ASP A 119 2.99 -8.50 -19.20
C ASP A 119 3.18 -9.98 -18.80
N GLN A 120 2.39 -10.85 -19.40
CA GLN A 120 2.41 -12.27 -19.09
C GLN A 120 3.78 -12.93 -19.32
N GLU A 121 4.52 -12.50 -20.33
CA GLU A 121 5.84 -13.06 -20.67
C GLU A 121 6.87 -12.66 -19.63
N ALA A 122 6.92 -11.37 -19.27
CA ALA A 122 7.81 -10.86 -18.22
C ALA A 122 7.55 -11.52 -16.87
N VAL A 123 6.29 -11.73 -16.49
CA VAL A 123 5.93 -12.44 -15.26
C VAL A 123 6.45 -13.89 -15.27
N PHE A 124 6.32 -14.61 -16.38
CA PHE A 124 6.84 -15.97 -16.49
C PHE A 124 8.37 -16.03 -16.46
N GLU A 125 9.06 -15.06 -17.04
CA GLU A 125 10.52 -14.97 -16.96
C GLU A 125 11.00 -14.83 -15.50
N VAL A 126 10.40 -13.90 -14.74
CA VAL A 126 10.72 -13.69 -13.32
C VAL A 126 10.40 -14.94 -12.50
N VAL A 127 9.25 -15.57 -12.73
CA VAL A 127 8.83 -16.80 -12.03
C VAL A 127 9.79 -17.97 -12.30
N LEU A 128 10.21 -18.17 -13.54
CA LEU A 128 11.11 -19.26 -13.91
C LEU A 128 12.57 -19.00 -13.50
N ALA A 129 12.95 -17.74 -13.30
CA ALA A 129 14.26 -17.35 -12.78
C ALA A 129 14.38 -17.50 -11.25
N ASP A 130 13.26 -17.64 -10.54
CA ASP A 130 13.28 -17.86 -9.09
C ASP A 130 13.90 -19.22 -8.74
N ALA A 131 14.90 -19.19 -7.84
CA ALA A 131 15.69 -20.37 -7.47
C ALA A 131 14.83 -21.53 -6.96
N LYS A 132 13.79 -21.24 -6.17
CA LYS A 132 12.90 -22.26 -5.59
C LYS A 132 11.98 -22.88 -6.65
N ILE A 133 11.49 -22.08 -7.58
CA ILE A 133 10.68 -22.56 -8.70
C ILE A 133 11.55 -23.35 -9.68
N ALA A 134 12.76 -22.86 -9.99
CA ALA A 134 13.70 -23.55 -10.85
C ALA A 134 14.07 -24.93 -10.32
N GLU A 135 14.31 -25.04 -8.99
CA GLU A 135 14.57 -26.33 -8.33
C GLU A 135 13.37 -27.29 -8.43
N LEU A 136 12.17 -26.79 -8.17
CA LEU A 136 10.94 -27.61 -8.19
C LEU A 136 10.49 -28.02 -9.61
N THR A 137 10.93 -27.30 -10.64
CA THR A 137 10.67 -27.60 -12.06
C THR A 137 11.83 -28.33 -12.73
N SER A 138 12.98 -28.43 -12.04
CA SER A 138 14.16 -29.13 -12.55
C SER A 138 13.82 -30.62 -12.85
N GLY A 139 14.12 -31.06 -14.09
CA GLY A 139 13.84 -32.41 -14.53
C GLY A 139 12.37 -32.70 -14.88
N LYS A 140 11.51 -31.70 -14.87
CA LYS A 140 10.09 -31.81 -15.24
C LYS A 140 9.78 -30.92 -16.43
N ASN A 141 8.85 -31.37 -17.28
CA ASN A 141 8.37 -30.55 -18.38
C ASN A 141 7.20 -29.68 -17.95
N VAL A 142 7.32 -28.36 -18.18
CA VAL A 142 6.21 -27.41 -17.98
C VAL A 142 5.24 -27.60 -19.15
N VAL A 143 4.11 -28.26 -18.87
CA VAL A 143 3.11 -28.58 -19.90
C VAL A 143 2.19 -27.39 -20.17
N LYS A 144 1.89 -26.60 -19.13
CA LYS A 144 0.99 -25.45 -19.24
C LYS A 144 1.39 -24.36 -18.25
N LYS A 145 1.33 -23.10 -18.72
CA LYS A 145 1.53 -21.91 -17.91
C LYS A 145 0.21 -21.14 -17.89
N ILE A 146 -0.29 -20.80 -16.69
CA ILE A 146 -1.52 -20.03 -16.51
C ILE A 146 -1.17 -18.82 -15.67
N TYR A 147 -1.48 -17.64 -16.19
CA TYR A 147 -1.35 -16.39 -15.46
C TYR A 147 -2.71 -15.70 -15.34
N VAL A 148 -3.09 -15.36 -14.11
CA VAL A 148 -4.26 -14.52 -13.84
C VAL A 148 -3.73 -13.20 -13.29
N PRO A 149 -3.83 -12.10 -14.05
CA PRO A 149 -3.27 -10.80 -13.67
C PRO A 149 -3.65 -10.39 -12.24
N GLY A 150 -2.63 -10.02 -11.44
CA GLY A 150 -2.82 -9.58 -10.06
C GLY A 150 -3.27 -10.67 -9.07
N ARG A 151 -3.43 -11.92 -9.50
CA ARG A 151 -3.96 -12.99 -8.65
C ARG A 151 -3.02 -14.15 -8.43
N MET A 152 -2.53 -14.78 -9.50
CA MET A 152 -1.71 -15.99 -9.37
C MET A 152 -1.03 -16.39 -10.67
N VAL A 153 0.06 -17.12 -10.52
CA VAL A 153 0.68 -17.91 -11.60
C VAL A 153 0.53 -19.39 -11.24
N ASN A 154 0.12 -20.21 -12.18
CA ASN A 154 0.08 -21.67 -12.01
C ASN A 154 0.87 -22.35 -13.13
N LEU A 155 1.87 -23.12 -12.74
CA LEU A 155 2.68 -23.96 -13.61
C LEU A 155 2.20 -25.41 -13.48
N VAL A 156 1.75 -25.99 -14.59
CA VAL A 156 1.43 -27.40 -14.67
C VAL A 156 2.66 -28.15 -15.18
N VAL A 157 3.23 -28.97 -14.35
CA VAL A 157 4.43 -29.81 -14.67
C VAL A 157 4.07 -31.28 -14.65
N LYS A 158 4.76 -32.03 -15.55
CA LYS A 158 4.60 -33.48 -15.71
C LYS A 158 5.95 -34.17 -15.71
#